data_6c0e2c3ae512c7c595453401a253a575
#
_entry.id   6c0e2c3ae512c7c595453401a253a575
#
_cell.length_a   1.000
_cell.length_b   1.000
_cell.length_c   1.000
_cell.angle_alpha   90.00
_cell.angle_beta   90.00
_cell.angle_gamma   90.00
#
_symmetry.space_group_name_H-M   'P 1'
#
loop_
_entity.id
_entity.type
_entity.pdbx_description
1 polymer ?
#
loop_
_entity_poly.entity_id
_entity_poly.type
_entity_poly.pdbx_seq_one_letter_code
_entity_poly.pdbx_strand_id
1 'polypeptide(L)'
;MEEKNLQKLTNKEKSRLKRLLKRAKTPENKMQILIPVIENTAWMKAKLEDARQEIEDETLTCEYDNGGGQKGERENPKLKAYEALWKSYMMGMKTIIDALPEGKAEIAKEIEKPKTALELIRNKHQKKA
;
A
#
# COMPACT_ATOMS: atom_id res chain seq x y z
N MET A 1 -13.16 -12.32 5.90
CA MET A 1 -13.96 -11.15 5.41
C MET A 1 -14.89 -11.62 4.31
N GLU A 2 -16.10 -11.17 4.33
CA GLU A 2 -17.05 -11.49 3.28
C GLU A 2 -16.62 -10.86 1.96
N GLU A 3 -16.96 -11.55 0.87
CA GLU A 3 -16.63 -11.10 -0.48
C GLU A 3 -17.15 -9.68 -0.79
N LYS A 4 -18.36 -9.34 -0.30
CA LYS A 4 -18.92 -7.99 -0.44
C LYS A 4 -18.07 -6.91 0.22
N ASN A 5 -17.50 -7.19 1.39
CA ASN A 5 -16.66 -6.23 2.11
C ASN A 5 -15.33 -6.05 1.40
N LEU A 6 -14.77 -7.13 0.88
CA LEU A 6 -13.54 -7.09 0.10
C LEU A 6 -13.73 -6.23 -1.15
N GLN A 7 -14.86 -6.40 -1.84
CA GLN A 7 -15.18 -5.62 -3.03
C GLN A 7 -15.38 -4.13 -2.71
N LYS A 8 -16.03 -3.82 -1.58
CA LYS A 8 -16.21 -2.44 -1.13
C LYS A 8 -14.87 -1.77 -0.83
N LEU A 9 -13.98 -2.45 -0.13
CA LEU A 9 -12.63 -1.93 0.17
C LEU A 9 -11.82 -1.74 -1.12
N THR A 10 -11.92 -2.68 -2.04
CA THR A 10 -11.26 -2.58 -3.34
C THR A 10 -11.75 -1.37 -4.12
N ASN A 11 -13.06 -1.18 -4.19
CA ASN A 11 -13.66 -0.05 -4.91
C ASN A 11 -13.31 1.29 -4.27
N LYS A 12 -13.27 1.35 -2.95
CA LYS A 12 -12.88 2.55 -2.21
C LYS A 12 -11.45 2.95 -2.52
N GLU A 13 -10.52 2.00 -2.49
CA GLU A 13 -9.12 2.25 -2.79
C GLU A 13 -8.90 2.61 -4.26
N LYS A 14 -9.60 1.93 -5.16
CA LYS A 14 -9.59 2.23 -6.59
C LYS A 14 -10.01 3.68 -6.86
N SER A 15 -11.09 4.12 -6.21
CA SER A 15 -11.57 5.50 -6.33
C SER A 15 -10.56 6.51 -5.78
N ARG A 16 -9.92 6.18 -4.67
CA ARG A 16 -8.89 7.02 -4.06
C ARG A 16 -7.70 7.20 -5.00
N LEU A 17 -7.20 6.12 -5.57
CA LEU A 17 -6.06 6.15 -6.49
C LEU A 17 -6.39 6.96 -7.75
N LYS A 18 -7.60 6.79 -8.30
CA LYS A 18 -8.04 7.56 -9.47
C LYS A 18 -8.13 9.06 -9.17
N ARG A 19 -8.63 9.43 -8.00
CA ARG A 19 -8.69 10.84 -7.58
C ARG A 19 -7.31 11.46 -7.46
N LEU A 20 -6.36 10.73 -6.87
CA LEU A 20 -4.98 11.22 -6.73
C LEU A 20 -4.34 11.45 -8.10
N LEU A 21 -4.55 10.53 -9.05
CA LEU A 21 -4.05 10.67 -10.41
C LEU A 21 -4.68 11.87 -11.12
N LYS A 22 -5.97 12.11 -10.93
CA LYS A 22 -6.65 13.28 -11.50
C LYS A 22 -6.12 14.59 -10.91
N ARG A 23 -5.91 14.64 -9.60
CA ARG A 23 -5.31 15.81 -8.93
C ARG A 23 -3.92 16.11 -9.46
N ALA A 24 -3.17 15.10 -9.83
CA ALA A 24 -1.85 15.24 -10.43
C ALA A 24 -1.91 15.60 -11.91
N LYS A 25 -3.10 15.77 -12.49
CA LYS A 25 -3.31 16.09 -13.89
C LYS A 25 -2.76 15.04 -14.85
N THR A 26 -2.91 13.78 -14.49
CA THR A 26 -2.50 12.66 -15.33
C THR A 26 -3.32 12.64 -16.62
N PRO A 27 -2.70 12.57 -17.81
CA PRO A 27 -3.42 12.49 -19.07
C PRO A 27 -4.35 11.27 -19.13
N GLU A 28 -5.51 11.42 -19.77
CA GLU A 28 -6.53 10.38 -19.85
C GLU A 28 -6.02 9.07 -20.47
N ASN A 29 -5.23 9.18 -21.53
CA ASN A 29 -4.66 7.98 -22.17
C ASN A 29 -3.75 7.21 -21.21
N LYS A 30 -2.97 7.92 -20.40
CA LYS A 30 -2.10 7.31 -19.39
C LYS A 30 -2.92 6.66 -18.29
N MET A 31 -4.02 7.30 -17.86
CA MET A 31 -4.94 6.73 -16.87
C MET A 31 -5.55 5.43 -17.39
N GLN A 32 -5.94 5.37 -18.66
CA GLN A 32 -6.48 4.15 -19.26
C GLN A 32 -5.48 3.01 -19.25
N ILE A 33 -4.22 3.29 -19.51
CA ILE A 33 -3.15 2.29 -19.45
C ILE A 33 -2.95 1.77 -18.02
N LEU A 34 -3.11 2.65 -17.03
CA LEU A 34 -2.91 2.32 -15.62
C LEU A 34 -4.08 1.61 -14.96
N ILE A 35 -5.26 1.53 -15.59
CA ILE A 35 -6.44 0.91 -14.99
C ILE A 35 -6.16 -0.49 -14.43
N PRO A 36 -5.55 -1.42 -15.16
CA PRO A 36 -5.26 -2.74 -14.59
C PRO A 36 -4.33 -2.69 -13.37
N VAL A 37 -3.36 -1.78 -13.37
CA VAL A 37 -2.46 -1.60 -12.23
C VAL A 37 -3.22 -1.04 -11.04
N ILE A 38 -4.09 -0.06 -11.25
CA ILE A 38 -4.93 0.54 -10.20
C ILE A 38 -5.84 -0.53 -9.60
N GLU A 39 -6.50 -1.32 -10.43
CA GLU A 39 -7.42 -2.36 -9.97
C GLU A 39 -6.71 -3.42 -9.14
N ASN A 40 -5.57 -3.91 -9.61
CA ASN A 40 -4.81 -4.93 -8.90
C ASN A 40 -4.21 -4.39 -7.60
N THR A 41 -3.70 -3.17 -7.62
CA THR A 41 -3.13 -2.53 -6.43
C THR A 41 -4.23 -2.29 -5.38
N ALA A 42 -5.40 -1.86 -5.79
CA ALA A 42 -6.54 -1.67 -4.91
C ALA A 42 -7.01 -2.99 -4.30
N TRP A 43 -7.05 -4.06 -5.09
CA TRP A 43 -7.38 -5.39 -4.60
C TRP A 43 -6.38 -5.90 -3.57
N MET A 44 -5.09 -5.70 -3.82
CA MET A 44 -4.02 -6.06 -2.87
C MET A 44 -4.19 -5.30 -1.55
N LYS A 45 -4.54 -4.01 -1.60
CA LYS A 45 -4.79 -3.21 -0.40
C LYS A 45 -5.92 -3.80 0.43
N ALA A 46 -7.02 -4.18 -0.21
CA ALA A 46 -8.16 -4.80 0.46
C ALA A 46 -7.77 -6.15 1.08
N LYS A 47 -7.02 -6.96 0.35
CA LYS A 47 -6.51 -8.25 0.87
C LYS A 47 -5.57 -8.08 2.05
N LEU A 48 -4.73 -7.05 2.02
CA LEU A 48 -3.83 -6.75 3.14
C LEU A 48 -4.60 -6.36 4.40
N GLU A 49 -5.66 -5.58 4.27
CA GLU A 49 -6.50 -5.22 5.42
C GLU A 49 -7.18 -6.44 6.02
N ASP A 50 -7.69 -7.32 5.18
CA ASP A 50 -8.30 -8.58 5.60
C ASP A 50 -7.28 -9.50 6.29
N ALA A 51 -6.16 -9.73 5.66
CA ALA A 51 -5.09 -10.57 6.18
C ALA A 51 -4.54 -10.03 7.51
N ARG A 52 -4.43 -8.70 7.62
CA ARG A 52 -3.94 -8.07 8.84
C ARG A 52 -4.83 -8.39 10.05
N GLN A 53 -6.15 -8.37 9.85
CA GLN A 53 -7.08 -8.73 10.92
C GLN A 53 -6.90 -10.19 11.37
N GLU A 54 -6.67 -11.09 10.42
CA GLU A 54 -6.49 -12.50 10.70
C GLU A 54 -5.18 -12.81 11.43
N ILE A 55 -4.12 -12.03 11.18
CA ILE A 55 -2.78 -12.29 11.72
C ILE A 55 -2.38 -11.37 12.87
N GLU A 56 -3.27 -10.51 13.34
CA GLU A 56 -2.96 -9.51 14.37
C GLU A 56 -2.35 -10.13 15.62
N ASP A 57 -2.83 -11.30 16.03
CA ASP A 57 -2.36 -12.00 17.22
C ASP A 57 -1.32 -13.08 16.92
N GLU A 58 -0.90 -13.21 15.67
CA GLU A 58 0.06 -14.25 15.29
C GLU A 58 1.50 -13.87 15.68
N THR A 59 2.27 -14.88 16.06
CA THR A 59 3.69 -14.71 16.34
C THR A 59 4.54 -14.87 15.09
N LEU A 60 5.76 -14.32 15.11
CA LEU A 60 6.68 -14.39 13.97
C LEU A 60 7.08 -15.81 13.63
N THR A 61 7.10 -16.70 14.63
CA THR A 61 7.43 -18.11 14.44
C THR A 61 6.26 -18.98 14.86
N CYS A 62 6.21 -20.18 14.34
CA CYS A 62 5.24 -21.18 14.76
C CYS A 62 5.94 -22.52 14.96
N GLU A 63 5.37 -23.34 15.86
CA GLU A 63 5.86 -24.69 16.09
C GLU A 63 5.48 -25.61 14.92
N TYR A 64 6.34 -26.54 14.61
CA TYR A 64 6.04 -27.58 13.65
C TYR A 64 6.37 -28.95 14.24
N ASP A 65 5.65 -29.97 13.79
CA ASP A 65 5.90 -31.37 14.14
C ASP A 65 5.83 -32.19 12.86
N ASN A 66 6.98 -32.69 12.44
CA ASN A 66 7.10 -33.54 11.26
C ASN A 66 6.89 -35.03 11.57
N GLY A 67 6.51 -35.39 12.80
CA GLY A 67 6.45 -36.76 13.24
C GLY A 67 7.83 -37.30 13.65
N GLY A 68 7.90 -38.50 14.17
CA GLY A 68 9.18 -39.12 14.54
C GLY A 68 10.00 -38.35 15.58
N GLY A 69 9.40 -37.48 16.37
CA GLY A 69 10.09 -36.68 17.38
C GLY A 69 10.77 -35.43 16.89
N GLN A 70 10.63 -35.10 15.60
CA GLN A 70 11.18 -33.87 15.05
C GLN A 70 10.21 -32.71 15.25
N LYS A 71 10.47 -31.92 16.28
CA LYS A 71 9.74 -30.69 16.58
C LYS A 71 10.70 -29.53 16.52
N GLY A 72 10.20 -28.37 16.15
CA GLY A 72 11.00 -27.16 16.08
C GLY A 72 10.14 -25.93 15.85
N GLU A 73 10.81 -24.81 15.63
CA GLU A 73 10.17 -23.56 15.27
C GLU A 73 10.53 -23.19 13.84
N ARG A 74 9.61 -22.56 13.14
CA ARG A 74 9.83 -22.04 11.79
C ARG A 74 9.14 -20.70 11.65
N GLU A 75 9.49 -19.93 10.61
CA GLU A 75 8.77 -18.74 10.27
C GLU A 75 7.28 -19.06 10.11
N ASN A 76 6.43 -18.16 10.63
CA ASN A 76 4.99 -18.30 10.46
C ASN A 76 4.62 -18.05 9.00
N PRO A 77 4.11 -19.06 8.26
CA PRO A 77 3.80 -18.88 6.84
C PRO A 77 2.72 -17.84 6.57
N LYS A 78 1.84 -17.57 7.54
CA LYS A 78 0.82 -16.51 7.41
C LYS A 78 1.46 -15.13 7.35
N LEU A 79 2.44 -14.87 8.21
CA LEU A 79 3.18 -13.60 8.22
C LEU A 79 4.06 -13.47 6.99
N LYS A 80 4.65 -14.57 6.54
CA LYS A 80 5.45 -14.58 5.32
C LYS A 80 4.61 -14.27 4.08
N ALA A 81 3.41 -14.82 4.00
CA ALA A 81 2.47 -14.55 2.92
C ALA A 81 2.02 -13.08 2.94
N TYR A 82 1.75 -12.54 4.13
CA TYR A 82 1.42 -11.13 4.29
C TYR A 82 2.56 -10.22 3.80
N GLU A 83 3.78 -10.53 4.20
CA GLU A 83 4.96 -9.77 3.76
C GLU A 83 5.12 -9.77 2.25
N ALA A 84 4.95 -10.92 1.61
CA ALA A 84 5.03 -11.04 0.16
C ALA A 84 3.96 -10.19 -0.54
N LEU A 85 2.74 -10.20 -0.02
CA LEU A 85 1.64 -9.39 -0.55
C LEU A 85 1.92 -7.89 -0.35
N TRP A 86 2.46 -7.52 0.82
CA TRP A 86 2.86 -6.14 1.10
C TRP A 86 3.90 -5.63 0.12
N LYS A 87 4.91 -6.44 -0.19
CA LYS A 87 5.94 -6.09 -1.19
C LYS A 87 5.34 -5.89 -2.57
N SER A 88 4.42 -6.75 -2.97
CA SER A 88 3.73 -6.62 -4.26
C SER A 88 2.88 -5.35 -4.32
N TYR A 89 2.19 -5.03 -3.24
CA TYR A 89 1.41 -3.79 -3.12
C TYR A 89 2.33 -2.56 -3.25
N MET A 90 3.46 -2.56 -2.56
CA MET A 90 4.43 -1.47 -2.64
C MET A 90 4.96 -1.29 -4.07
N MET A 91 5.18 -2.38 -4.80
CA MET A 91 5.58 -2.30 -6.22
C MET A 91 4.48 -1.69 -7.08
N GLY A 92 3.22 -2.06 -6.84
CA GLY A 92 2.08 -1.46 -7.51
C GLY A 92 1.97 0.04 -7.25
N MET A 93 2.12 0.44 -6.00
CA MET A 93 2.12 1.85 -5.61
C MET A 93 3.27 2.61 -6.26
N LYS A 94 4.46 2.01 -6.28
CA LYS A 94 5.62 2.62 -6.95
C LYS A 94 5.34 2.84 -8.43
N THR A 95 4.75 1.87 -9.11
CA THR A 95 4.39 1.99 -10.52
C THR A 95 3.45 3.17 -10.74
N ILE A 96 2.46 3.34 -9.88
CA ILE A 96 1.51 4.45 -9.96
C ILE A 96 2.21 5.79 -9.71
N ILE A 97 3.05 5.86 -8.69
CA ILE A 97 3.80 7.08 -8.35
C ILE A 97 4.74 7.47 -9.48
N ASP A 98 5.45 6.51 -10.06
CA ASP A 98 6.38 6.75 -11.18
C ASP A 98 5.65 7.22 -12.44
N ALA A 99 4.37 6.92 -12.55
CA ALA A 99 3.53 7.35 -13.67
C ALA A 99 2.99 8.77 -13.51
N LEU A 100 3.10 9.38 -12.32
CA LEU A 100 2.60 10.73 -12.08
C LEU A 100 3.36 11.75 -12.94
N PRO A 101 2.65 12.74 -13.51
CA PRO A 101 3.29 13.81 -14.27
C PRO A 101 4.00 14.82 -13.34
N GLU A 102 4.17 16.04 -13.82
CA GLU A 102 4.83 17.11 -13.09
C GLU A 102 4.28 17.31 -11.69
N GLY A 103 4.22 17.30 -10.75
CA GLY A 103 3.66 17.33 -9.42
C GLY A 103 3.93 16.07 -8.60
N LYS A 104 4.56 15.07 -9.22
CA LYS A 104 4.93 13.82 -8.61
C LYS A 104 5.66 14.01 -7.28
N ALA A 105 6.62 14.93 -7.23
CA ALA A 105 7.43 15.17 -6.05
C ALA A 105 6.62 15.74 -4.87
N GLU A 106 5.64 16.59 -5.15
CA GLU A 106 4.78 17.19 -4.11
C GLU A 106 3.85 16.15 -3.48
N ILE A 107 3.22 15.33 -4.32
CA ILE A 107 2.32 14.29 -3.84
C ILE A 107 3.08 13.23 -3.06
N ALA A 108 4.25 12.81 -3.54
CA ALA A 108 5.11 11.87 -2.85
C ALA A 108 5.54 12.39 -1.49
N LYS A 109 5.85 13.69 -1.38
CA LYS A 109 6.19 14.32 -0.11
C LYS A 109 5.03 14.33 0.88
N GLU A 110 3.81 14.60 0.41
CA GLU A 110 2.62 14.56 1.24
C GLU A 110 2.34 13.16 1.80
N ILE A 111 2.63 12.13 1.02
CA ILE A 111 2.43 10.74 1.42
C ILE A 111 3.52 10.25 2.36
N GLU A 112 4.78 10.61 2.11
CA GLU A 112 5.94 10.09 2.84
C GLU A 112 6.24 10.79 4.16
N LYS A 113 5.93 12.09 4.29
CA LYS A 113 6.33 12.85 5.48
C LYS A 113 5.23 13.75 6.01
N PRO A 114 4.63 13.41 7.16
CA PRO A 114 3.97 14.45 7.94
C PRO A 114 5.02 15.46 8.37
N LYS A 115 4.95 16.69 7.85
CA LYS A 115 5.89 17.75 8.20
C LYS A 115 5.70 18.16 9.67
N THR A 116 6.80 18.25 10.41
CA THR A 116 6.76 18.77 11.76
C THR A 116 6.42 20.27 11.73
N ALA A 117 5.88 20.79 12.83
CA ALA A 117 5.57 22.22 12.96
C ALA A 117 6.81 23.08 12.71
N LEU A 118 7.98 22.59 13.15
CA LEU A 118 9.25 23.29 12.98
C LEU A 118 9.64 23.41 11.49
N GLU A 119 9.46 22.34 10.73
CA GLU A 119 9.73 22.35 9.29
C GLU A 119 8.81 23.28 8.54
N LEU A 120 7.54 23.36 8.94
CA LEU A 120 6.58 24.27 8.35
C LEU A 120 6.96 25.74 8.60
N ILE A 121 7.44 26.06 9.79
CA ILE A 121 7.93 27.40 10.15
C ILE A 121 9.16 27.75 9.33
N ARG A 122 10.12 26.82 9.23
CA ARG A 122 11.33 26.99 8.44
C ARG A 122 11.03 27.27 6.98
N ASN A 123 10.10 26.51 6.38
CA ASN A 123 9.70 26.69 4.99
C ASN A 123 9.01 28.06 4.76
N LYS A 124 8.24 28.56 5.71
CA LYS A 124 7.65 29.88 5.65
C LYS A 124 8.72 30.99 5.62
N HIS A 125 9.74 30.88 6.45
CA HIS A 125 10.86 31.85 6.47
C HIS A 125 11.64 31.87 5.17
N GLN A 126 11.88 30.71 4.57
CA GLN A 126 12.58 30.59 3.29
C GLN A 126 11.79 31.22 2.13
N LYS A 127 10.45 31.15 2.16
CA LYS A 127 9.60 31.75 1.14
C LYS A 127 9.49 33.26 1.23
N LYS A 128 9.78 33.85 2.38
CA LYS A 128 9.75 35.32 2.60
C LYS A 128 11.06 36.00 2.27
N ALA A 129 12.12 35.26 2.11
CA ALA A 129 13.41 35.77 1.69
C ALA A 129 13.50 35.76 0.18
#